data_e5831df56cf37c85a39c1a5cb0c6b173
#
_entry.id   e5831df56cf37c85a39c1a5cb0c6b173
#
_cell.length_a   1.000
_cell.length_b   1.000
_cell.length_c   1.000
_cell.angle_alpha   90.00
_cell.angle_beta   90.00
_cell.angle_gamma   90.00
#
_symmetry.space_group_name_H-M   'P 1'
#
loop_
_entity.id
_entity.type
_entity.pdbx_description
1 polymer ?
#
loop_
_entity_poly.entity_id
_entity_poly.type
_entity_poly.pdbx_seq_one_letter_code
_entity_poly.pdbx_strand_id
1 'polypeptide(L)'
;VTKRQARGEARIEQILTAAAEAFAESGYEATSTNTIAAKAGISPGSLYQFFANKQNIAYALAKRYAAQLDELRTAAFDGADLATLPLDQVISAITGPLVEFNLANRGFKALFARPDLPPSLTAAVAPLHAALLGRVSALLSARAPELGADDVARAATVSIQLVRAMMPLIVAAEGAERAVLEGELRAVLHGYLEPVVG
;
A
#
# COMPACT_ATOMS: atom_id res chain seq x y z
N VAL A 1 -26.09 -5.92 11.51
CA VAL A 1 -25.18 -5.00 12.26
C VAL A 1 -26.03 -4.20 13.21
N THR A 2 -25.73 -4.20 14.53
CA THR A 2 -26.48 -3.43 15.51
C THR A 2 -26.17 -1.92 15.37
N LYS A 3 -27.12 -1.04 15.71
CA LYS A 3 -26.92 0.43 15.66
C LYS A 3 -25.68 0.90 16.47
N ARG A 4 -25.29 0.14 17.49
CA ARG A 4 -24.09 0.39 18.32
C ARG A 4 -22.81 0.03 17.57
N GLN A 5 -22.79 -1.08 16.82
CA GLN A 5 -21.66 -1.49 16.00
C GLN A 5 -21.40 -0.50 14.87
N ALA A 6 -22.45 -0.09 14.14
CA ALA A 6 -22.33 0.90 13.08
C ALA A 6 -21.75 2.24 13.56
N ARG A 7 -22.13 2.70 14.78
CA ARG A 7 -21.54 3.89 15.38
C ARG A 7 -20.07 3.72 15.75
N GLY A 8 -19.69 2.53 16.22
CA GLY A 8 -18.29 2.20 16.52
C GLY A 8 -17.43 2.20 15.26
N GLU A 9 -17.89 1.55 14.20
CA GLU A 9 -17.22 1.50 12.90
C GLU A 9 -17.07 2.91 12.29
N ALA A 10 -18.14 3.72 12.29
CA ALA A 10 -18.06 5.09 11.82
C ALA A 10 -17.04 5.94 12.62
N ARG A 11 -16.92 5.71 13.94
CA ARG A 11 -15.92 6.39 14.77
C ARG A 11 -14.50 5.96 14.43
N ILE A 12 -14.27 4.67 14.20
CA ILE A 12 -12.98 4.15 13.75
C ILE A 12 -12.59 4.81 12.43
N GLU A 13 -13.48 4.83 11.43
CA GLU A 13 -13.22 5.46 10.14
C GLU A 13 -12.92 6.96 10.27
N GLN A 14 -13.62 7.68 11.14
CA GLN A 14 -13.33 9.08 11.43
C GLN A 14 -11.91 9.28 11.99
N ILE A 15 -11.48 8.41 12.93
CA ILE A 15 -10.13 8.48 13.51
C ILE A 15 -9.08 8.14 12.45
N LEU A 16 -9.29 7.11 11.63
CA LEU A 16 -8.37 6.71 10.57
C LEU A 16 -8.22 7.78 9.49
N THR A 17 -9.30 8.46 9.12
CA THR A 17 -9.25 9.57 8.16
C THR A 17 -8.45 10.75 8.72
N ALA A 18 -8.70 11.16 9.96
CA ALA A 18 -7.94 12.21 10.63
C ALA A 18 -6.46 11.84 10.80
N ALA A 19 -6.17 10.56 11.07
CA ALA A 19 -4.79 10.07 11.17
C ALA A 19 -4.08 10.12 9.81
N ALA A 20 -4.75 9.73 8.72
CA ALA A 20 -4.20 9.80 7.36
C ALA A 20 -3.80 11.24 7.00
N GLU A 21 -4.67 12.21 7.29
CA GLU A 21 -4.40 13.63 7.07
C GLU A 21 -3.24 14.14 7.94
N ALA A 22 -3.25 13.82 9.24
CA ALA A 22 -2.20 14.23 10.16
C ALA A 22 -0.83 13.66 9.77
N PHE A 23 -0.77 12.39 9.36
CA PHE A 23 0.45 11.75 8.86
C PHE A 23 0.91 12.35 7.53
N ALA A 24 -0.01 12.72 6.63
CA ALA A 24 0.32 13.38 5.37
C ALA A 24 0.92 14.78 5.58
N GLU A 25 0.42 15.54 6.54
CA GLU A 25 0.84 16.91 6.83
C GLU A 25 2.18 16.98 7.60
N SER A 26 2.31 16.17 8.66
CA SER A 26 3.42 16.28 9.62
C SER A 26 4.37 15.08 9.62
N GLY A 27 4.03 14.02 8.88
CA GLY A 27 4.72 12.74 8.96
C GLY A 27 4.35 11.94 10.21
N TYR A 28 4.70 10.64 10.21
CA TYR A 28 4.34 9.73 11.29
C TYR A 28 4.98 10.12 12.63
N GLU A 29 6.27 10.47 12.66
CA GLU A 29 6.98 10.72 13.91
C GLU A 29 6.47 11.96 14.65
N ALA A 30 6.25 13.07 13.95
CA ALA A 30 5.81 14.31 14.54
C ALA A 30 4.32 14.32 14.93
N THR A 31 3.53 13.37 14.42
CA THR A 31 2.11 13.26 14.73
C THR A 31 1.90 12.58 16.09
N SER A 32 1.07 13.18 16.94
CA SER A 32 0.65 12.62 18.23
C SER A 32 -0.79 12.10 18.17
N THR A 33 -1.17 11.22 19.11
CA THR A 33 -2.57 10.80 19.30
C THR A 33 -3.48 11.97 19.64
N ASN A 34 -2.97 12.97 20.34
CA ASN A 34 -3.73 14.20 20.64
C ASN A 34 -4.01 15.03 19.37
N THR A 35 -3.04 15.14 18.47
CA THR A 35 -3.22 15.80 17.17
C THR A 35 -4.29 15.06 16.34
N ILE A 36 -4.25 13.72 16.33
CA ILE A 36 -5.24 12.90 15.63
C ILE A 36 -6.63 13.09 16.25
N ALA A 37 -6.75 13.08 17.58
CA ALA A 37 -8.01 13.28 18.27
C ALA A 37 -8.63 14.66 17.97
N ALA A 38 -7.81 15.71 18.03
CA ALA A 38 -8.24 17.08 17.70
C ALA A 38 -8.74 17.17 16.25
N LYS A 39 -7.99 16.59 15.29
CA LYS A 39 -8.38 16.57 13.88
C LYS A 39 -9.64 15.73 13.62
N ALA A 40 -9.84 14.66 14.38
CA ALA A 40 -11.06 13.86 14.36
C ALA A 40 -12.25 14.51 15.11
N GLY A 41 -12.09 15.68 15.73
CA GLY A 41 -13.15 16.34 16.50
C GLY A 41 -13.62 15.55 17.72
N ILE A 42 -12.71 14.80 18.37
CA ILE A 42 -13.00 14.00 19.56
C ILE A 42 -12.01 14.28 20.69
N SER A 43 -12.39 13.93 21.92
CA SER A 43 -11.45 14.01 23.03
C SER A 43 -10.36 12.90 22.95
N PRO A 44 -9.15 13.14 23.47
CA PRO A 44 -8.13 12.10 23.58
C PRO A 44 -8.64 10.84 24.33
N GLY A 45 -9.42 11.01 25.39
CA GLY A 45 -10.03 9.90 26.12
C GLY A 45 -10.95 9.05 25.23
N SER A 46 -11.72 9.69 24.34
CA SER A 46 -12.55 8.97 23.36
C SER A 46 -11.69 8.20 22.33
N LEU A 47 -10.58 8.77 21.88
CA LEU A 47 -9.67 8.08 20.97
C LEU A 47 -9.09 6.82 21.62
N TYR A 48 -8.64 6.90 22.88
CA TYR A 48 -8.06 5.76 23.61
C TYR A 48 -9.04 4.62 23.87
N GLN A 49 -10.35 4.85 23.74
CA GLN A 49 -11.35 3.75 23.76
C GLN A 49 -11.27 2.85 22.53
N PHE A 50 -10.73 3.35 21.40
CA PHE A 50 -10.62 2.61 20.14
C PHE A 50 -9.20 2.17 19.85
N PHE A 51 -8.20 2.99 20.18
CA PHE A 51 -6.79 2.74 19.85
C PHE A 51 -5.89 3.04 21.05
N ALA A 52 -5.16 2.02 21.50
CA ALA A 52 -4.28 2.15 22.66
C ALA A 52 -3.08 3.10 22.44
N ASN A 53 -2.62 3.24 21.19
CA ASN A 53 -1.46 4.05 20.84
C ASN A 53 -1.44 4.41 19.34
N LYS A 54 -0.47 5.24 18.93
CA LYS A 54 -0.27 5.67 17.54
C LYS A 54 0.04 4.51 16.60
N GLN A 55 0.76 3.50 17.06
CA GLN A 55 1.10 2.32 16.27
C GLN A 55 -0.14 1.52 15.87
N ASN A 56 -1.09 1.35 16.80
CA ASN A 56 -2.36 0.67 16.52
C ASN A 56 -3.20 1.42 15.48
N ILE A 57 -3.18 2.76 15.51
CA ILE A 57 -3.85 3.59 14.49
C ILE A 57 -3.16 3.40 13.13
N ALA A 58 -1.83 3.47 13.08
CA ALA A 58 -1.06 3.26 11.86
C ALA A 58 -1.28 1.86 11.27
N TYR A 59 -1.30 0.83 12.11
CA TYR A 59 -1.62 -0.54 11.68
C TYR A 59 -3.03 -0.67 11.11
N ALA A 60 -4.03 -0.10 11.78
CA ALA A 60 -5.42 -0.13 11.30
C ALA A 60 -5.58 0.65 9.98
N LEU A 61 -4.91 1.80 9.86
CA LEU A 61 -4.88 2.57 8.63
C LEU A 61 -4.19 1.79 7.48
N ALA A 62 -3.08 1.14 7.76
CA ALA A 62 -2.39 0.26 6.83
C ALA A 62 -3.28 -0.90 6.35
N LYS A 63 -4.01 -1.53 7.28
CA LYS A 63 -5.00 -2.58 6.96
C LYS A 63 -6.12 -2.06 6.04
N ARG A 64 -6.64 -0.86 6.31
CA ARG A 64 -7.64 -0.20 5.46
C ARG A 64 -7.09 0.01 4.05
N TYR A 65 -5.88 0.54 3.91
CA TYR A 65 -5.26 0.73 2.60
C TYR A 65 -5.01 -0.58 1.86
N ALA A 66 -4.59 -1.64 2.55
CA ALA A 66 -4.42 -2.96 1.93
C ALA A 66 -5.74 -3.53 1.39
N ALA A 67 -6.84 -3.35 2.13
CA ALA A 67 -8.17 -3.76 1.67
C ALA A 67 -8.62 -2.96 0.44
N GLN A 68 -8.43 -1.64 0.44
CA GLN A 68 -8.77 -0.78 -0.70
C GLN A 68 -7.95 -1.14 -1.96
N LEU A 69 -6.65 -1.41 -1.79
CA LEU A 69 -5.81 -1.87 -2.91
C LEU A 69 -6.25 -3.23 -3.44
N ASP A 70 -6.70 -4.13 -2.57
CA ASP A 70 -7.21 -5.44 -2.99
C ASP A 70 -8.54 -5.33 -3.75
N GLU A 71 -9.42 -4.43 -3.32
CA GLU A 71 -10.67 -4.10 -4.03
C GLU A 71 -10.39 -3.53 -5.43
N LEU A 72 -9.45 -2.57 -5.52
CA LEU A 72 -9.04 -1.98 -6.80
C LEU A 72 -8.46 -3.03 -7.75
N ARG A 73 -7.61 -3.92 -7.24
CA ARG A 73 -7.05 -5.03 -8.00
C ARG A 73 -8.16 -5.96 -8.50
N THR A 74 -9.08 -6.36 -7.63
CA THR A 74 -10.18 -7.25 -7.99
C THR A 74 -11.06 -6.63 -9.07
N ALA A 75 -11.38 -5.34 -8.95
CA ALA A 75 -12.16 -4.62 -9.96
C ALA A 75 -11.42 -4.46 -11.30
N ALA A 76 -10.09 -4.28 -11.27
CA ALA A 76 -9.28 -4.14 -12.49
C ALA A 76 -9.17 -5.44 -13.28
N PHE A 77 -9.28 -6.59 -12.63
CA PHE A 77 -9.05 -7.89 -13.28
C PHE A 77 -10.30 -8.72 -13.54
N ASP A 78 -11.46 -8.30 -13.08
CA ASP A 78 -12.81 -8.89 -13.28
C ASP A 78 -12.80 -10.32 -13.92
N GLY A 79 -12.17 -11.28 -13.20
CA GLY A 79 -12.08 -12.69 -13.60
C GLY A 79 -10.93 -13.04 -14.57
N ALA A 80 -10.04 -12.11 -14.96
CA ALA A 80 -8.87 -12.44 -15.76
C ALA A 80 -7.82 -13.20 -14.95
N ASP A 81 -7.31 -14.29 -15.48
CA ASP A 81 -6.21 -15.04 -14.89
C ASP A 81 -4.89 -14.34 -15.18
N LEU A 82 -4.38 -13.61 -14.19
CA LEU A 82 -3.11 -12.89 -14.28
C LEU A 82 -1.91 -13.76 -14.64
N ALA A 83 -1.99 -15.06 -14.38
CA ALA A 83 -0.92 -16.00 -14.73
C ALA A 83 -0.80 -16.20 -16.25
N THR A 84 -1.88 -15.98 -17.01
CA THR A 84 -1.93 -16.22 -18.46
C THR A 84 -1.84 -14.97 -19.32
N LEU A 85 -2.01 -13.78 -18.72
CA LEU A 85 -1.90 -12.51 -19.46
C LEU A 85 -0.44 -12.21 -19.86
N PRO A 86 -0.20 -11.49 -20.98
CA PRO A 86 1.13 -10.93 -21.30
C PRO A 86 1.71 -10.15 -20.12
N LEU A 87 3.01 -10.27 -19.88
CA LEU A 87 3.67 -9.70 -18.71
C LEU A 87 3.52 -8.17 -18.62
N ASP A 88 3.58 -7.47 -19.74
CA ASP A 88 3.36 -6.02 -19.85
C ASP A 88 1.96 -5.60 -19.38
N GLN A 89 0.94 -6.40 -19.73
CA GLN A 89 -0.42 -6.17 -19.26
C GLN A 89 -0.56 -6.40 -17.76
N VAL A 90 0.05 -7.45 -17.21
CA VAL A 90 0.06 -7.72 -15.77
C VAL A 90 0.73 -6.58 -15.02
N ILE A 91 1.92 -6.13 -15.48
CA ILE A 91 2.64 -5.02 -14.87
C ILE A 91 1.80 -3.74 -14.90
N SER A 92 1.22 -3.41 -16.06
CA SER A 92 0.40 -2.21 -16.22
C SER A 92 -0.85 -2.23 -15.34
N ALA A 93 -1.50 -3.37 -15.27
CA ALA A 93 -2.72 -3.56 -14.49
C ALA A 93 -2.49 -3.54 -12.97
N ILE A 94 -1.27 -3.82 -12.52
CA ILE A 94 -0.87 -3.67 -11.10
C ILE A 94 -0.38 -2.25 -10.81
N THR A 95 0.50 -1.70 -11.66
CA THR A 95 1.14 -0.41 -11.39
C THR A 95 0.20 0.78 -11.57
N GLY A 96 -0.68 0.75 -12.57
CA GLY A 96 -1.62 1.84 -12.84
C GLY A 96 -2.53 2.15 -11.65
N PRO A 97 -3.37 1.20 -11.18
CA PRO A 97 -4.20 1.41 -10.00
C PRO A 97 -3.42 1.78 -8.74
N LEU A 98 -2.18 1.29 -8.59
CA LEU A 98 -1.32 1.64 -7.46
C LEU A 98 -0.87 3.11 -7.52
N VAL A 99 -0.55 3.65 -8.70
CA VAL A 99 -0.24 5.07 -8.88
C VAL A 99 -1.45 5.93 -8.53
N GLU A 100 -2.63 5.64 -9.11
CA GLU A 100 -3.87 6.34 -8.82
C GLU A 100 -4.22 6.32 -7.33
N PHE A 101 -4.06 5.16 -6.69
CA PHE A 101 -4.26 5.01 -5.26
C PHE A 101 -3.34 5.90 -4.43
N ASN A 102 -2.05 5.97 -4.78
CA ASN A 102 -1.08 6.82 -4.09
C ASN A 102 -1.37 8.31 -4.29
N LEU A 103 -1.86 8.71 -5.46
CA LEU A 103 -2.28 10.08 -5.74
C LEU A 103 -3.50 10.49 -4.91
N ALA A 104 -4.48 9.59 -4.79
CA ALA A 104 -5.69 9.81 -4.01
C ALA A 104 -5.46 9.77 -2.48
N ASN A 105 -4.45 9.00 -2.02
CA ASN A 105 -4.24 8.71 -0.61
C ASN A 105 -2.90 9.25 -0.08
N ARG A 106 -2.83 10.57 0.16
CA ARG A 106 -1.60 11.23 0.65
C ARG A 106 -1.06 10.63 1.94
N GLY A 107 -1.91 10.14 2.85
CA GLY A 107 -1.52 9.46 4.08
C GLY A 107 -0.86 8.10 3.85
N PHE A 108 -1.17 7.42 2.75
CA PHE A 108 -0.50 6.18 2.35
C PHE A 108 0.99 6.42 2.09
N LYS A 109 1.34 7.48 1.36
CA LYS A 109 2.73 7.89 1.11
C LYS A 109 3.51 8.10 2.41
N ALA A 110 2.91 8.75 3.40
CA ALA A 110 3.57 9.03 4.68
C ALA A 110 3.90 7.77 5.49
N LEU A 111 3.14 6.69 5.29
CA LEU A 111 3.32 5.41 6.00
C LEU A 111 4.14 4.38 5.22
N PHE A 112 4.15 4.42 3.88
CA PHE A 112 4.66 3.30 3.07
C PHE A 112 5.71 3.67 2.03
N ALA A 113 5.75 4.93 1.57
CA ALA A 113 6.63 5.33 0.47
C ALA A 113 8.05 5.75 0.94
N ARG A 114 8.35 5.68 2.24
CA ARG A 114 9.68 5.99 2.76
C ARG A 114 10.52 4.72 2.86
N PRO A 115 11.77 4.72 2.39
CA PRO A 115 12.69 3.58 2.54
C PRO A 115 13.09 3.35 4.01
N ASP A 116 13.11 4.40 4.80
CA ASP A 116 13.54 4.44 6.20
C ASP A 116 12.33 4.63 7.14
N LEU A 117 11.53 3.58 7.30
CA LEU A 117 10.43 3.60 8.27
C LEU A 117 10.99 3.48 9.70
N PRO A 118 10.46 4.25 10.67
CA PRO A 118 10.79 4.06 12.08
C PRO A 118 10.54 2.62 12.52
N PRO A 119 11.36 2.06 13.44
CA PRO A 119 11.20 0.67 13.90
C PRO A 119 9.79 0.35 14.41
N SER A 120 9.15 1.30 15.09
CA SER A 120 7.78 1.15 15.60
C SER A 120 6.75 1.01 14.48
N LEU A 121 6.91 1.76 13.39
CA LEU A 121 6.02 1.67 12.22
C LEU A 121 6.35 0.44 11.38
N THR A 122 7.62 0.09 11.21
CA THR A 122 8.05 -1.14 10.53
C THR A 122 7.40 -2.37 11.15
N ALA A 123 7.45 -2.49 12.47
CA ALA A 123 6.80 -3.59 13.20
C ALA A 123 5.28 -3.60 13.00
N ALA A 124 4.63 -2.44 13.02
CA ALA A 124 3.19 -2.33 12.84
C ALA A 124 2.72 -2.76 11.43
N VAL A 125 3.53 -2.51 10.39
CA VAL A 125 3.15 -2.81 9.01
C VAL A 125 3.76 -4.11 8.46
N ALA A 126 4.65 -4.77 9.22
CA ALA A 126 5.31 -6.01 8.80
C ALA A 126 4.35 -7.12 8.32
N PRO A 127 3.20 -7.39 8.99
CA PRO A 127 2.24 -8.39 8.51
C PRO A 127 1.67 -8.07 7.13
N LEU A 128 1.50 -6.79 6.81
CA LEU A 128 0.98 -6.33 5.50
C LEU A 128 2.06 -6.46 4.41
N HIS A 129 3.31 -6.14 4.74
CA HIS A 129 4.43 -6.38 3.83
C HIS A 129 4.60 -7.87 3.53
N ALA A 130 4.48 -8.75 4.53
CA ALA A 130 4.52 -10.19 4.34
C ALA A 130 3.36 -10.69 3.45
N ALA A 131 2.14 -10.17 3.65
CA ALA A 131 0.99 -10.51 2.82
C ALA A 131 1.17 -10.03 1.36
N LEU A 132 1.71 -8.83 1.14
CA LEU A 132 2.04 -8.33 -0.20
C LEU A 132 3.08 -9.21 -0.88
N LEU A 133 4.18 -9.53 -0.17
CA LEU A 133 5.22 -10.42 -0.68
C LEU A 133 4.65 -11.79 -1.07
N GLY A 134 3.81 -12.39 -0.20
CA GLY A 134 3.15 -13.65 -0.49
C GLY A 134 2.27 -13.61 -1.73
N ARG A 135 1.52 -12.52 -1.95
CA ARG A 135 0.67 -12.35 -3.15
C ARG A 135 1.50 -12.22 -4.44
N VAL A 136 2.55 -11.41 -4.42
CA VAL A 136 3.44 -11.26 -5.58
C VAL A 136 4.15 -12.59 -5.87
N SER A 137 4.65 -13.27 -4.83
CA SER A 137 5.26 -14.59 -4.98
C SER A 137 4.30 -15.63 -5.57
N ALA A 138 3.03 -15.66 -5.12
CA ALA A 138 2.03 -16.57 -5.67
C ALA A 138 1.76 -16.32 -7.16
N LEU A 139 1.69 -15.05 -7.58
CA LEU A 139 1.54 -14.69 -8.99
C LEU A 139 2.74 -15.15 -9.82
N LEU A 140 3.96 -14.90 -9.35
CA LEU A 140 5.19 -15.31 -10.05
C LEU A 140 5.31 -16.83 -10.12
N SER A 141 4.98 -17.56 -9.04
CA SER A 141 4.95 -19.03 -9.05
C SER A 141 3.91 -19.59 -10.01
N ALA A 142 2.74 -18.94 -10.16
CA ALA A 142 1.74 -19.39 -11.12
C ALA A 142 2.18 -19.19 -12.56
N ARG A 143 3.01 -18.17 -12.85
CA ARG A 143 3.57 -17.91 -14.17
C ARG A 143 4.77 -18.78 -14.51
N ALA A 144 5.59 -19.11 -13.53
CA ALA A 144 6.81 -19.91 -13.68
C ALA A 144 6.85 -21.05 -12.64
N PRO A 145 6.07 -22.13 -12.85
CA PRO A 145 5.95 -23.22 -11.88
C PRO A 145 7.26 -23.97 -11.61
N GLU A 146 8.18 -23.93 -12.57
CA GLU A 146 9.50 -24.57 -12.42
C GLU A 146 10.49 -23.74 -11.59
N LEU A 147 10.19 -22.48 -11.31
CA LEU A 147 11.10 -21.59 -10.58
C LEU A 147 11.14 -21.99 -9.10
N GLY A 148 12.34 -22.09 -8.54
CA GLY A 148 12.52 -22.41 -7.13
C GLY A 148 11.95 -21.36 -6.20
N ALA A 149 11.47 -21.77 -5.02
CA ALA A 149 10.82 -20.86 -4.05
C ALA A 149 11.70 -19.65 -3.67
N ASP A 150 13.03 -19.85 -3.54
CA ASP A 150 13.98 -18.78 -3.21
C ASP A 150 14.10 -17.76 -4.35
N ASP A 151 14.07 -18.22 -5.60
CA ASP A 151 14.14 -17.34 -6.77
C ASP A 151 12.85 -16.54 -6.93
N VAL A 152 11.70 -17.17 -6.73
CA VAL A 152 10.39 -16.50 -6.67
C VAL A 152 10.37 -15.42 -5.58
N ALA A 153 10.80 -15.74 -4.36
CA ALA A 153 10.83 -14.80 -3.25
C ALA A 153 11.78 -13.62 -3.53
N ARG A 154 12.91 -13.89 -4.16
CA ARG A 154 13.86 -12.84 -4.59
C ARG A 154 13.25 -11.94 -5.66
N ALA A 155 12.65 -12.52 -6.70
CA ALA A 155 12.01 -11.77 -7.77
C ALA A 155 10.85 -10.89 -7.25
N ALA A 156 10.01 -11.43 -6.37
CA ALA A 156 8.94 -10.68 -5.72
C ALA A 156 9.50 -9.52 -4.86
N THR A 157 10.54 -9.80 -4.07
CA THR A 157 11.19 -8.78 -3.23
C THR A 157 11.76 -7.64 -4.08
N VAL A 158 12.52 -7.95 -5.12
CA VAL A 158 13.13 -6.93 -6.00
C VAL A 158 12.04 -6.11 -6.69
N SER A 159 11.01 -6.74 -7.24
CA SER A 159 9.89 -6.04 -7.88
C SER A 159 9.19 -5.07 -6.93
N ILE A 160 8.91 -5.49 -5.70
CA ILE A 160 8.31 -4.63 -4.67
C ILE A 160 9.24 -3.45 -4.35
N GLN A 161 10.55 -3.66 -4.25
CA GLN A 161 11.49 -2.57 -3.95
C GLN A 161 11.62 -1.58 -5.11
N LEU A 162 11.59 -2.03 -6.35
CA LEU A 162 11.57 -1.17 -7.54
C LEU A 162 10.33 -0.24 -7.52
N VAL A 163 9.16 -0.81 -7.29
CA VAL A 163 7.91 -0.02 -7.16
C VAL A 163 8.03 0.99 -6.01
N ARG A 164 8.50 0.54 -4.83
CA ARG A 164 8.65 1.43 -3.66
C ARG A 164 9.64 2.57 -3.90
N ALA A 165 10.73 2.32 -4.60
CA ALA A 165 11.73 3.34 -4.89
C ALA A 165 11.23 4.38 -5.90
N MET A 166 10.48 3.97 -6.92
CA MET A 166 10.01 4.87 -7.96
C MET A 166 8.68 5.58 -7.62
N MET A 167 7.84 4.98 -6.79
CA MET A 167 6.52 5.55 -6.46
C MET A 167 6.57 6.98 -5.91
N PRO A 168 7.51 7.38 -5.01
CA PRO A 168 7.62 8.76 -4.56
C PRO A 168 7.95 9.76 -5.68
N LEU A 169 8.75 9.33 -6.66
CA LEU A 169 9.11 10.15 -7.83
C LEU A 169 7.89 10.33 -8.74
N ILE A 170 7.18 9.24 -9.06
CA ILE A 170 5.98 9.24 -9.89
C ILE A 170 4.89 10.15 -9.28
N VAL A 171 4.65 10.02 -7.97
CA VAL A 171 3.62 10.80 -7.28
C VAL A 171 4.01 12.28 -7.15
N ALA A 172 5.29 12.60 -7.11
CA ALA A 172 5.77 13.99 -7.07
C ALA A 172 5.77 14.66 -8.44
N ALA A 173 5.87 13.89 -9.51
CA ALA A 173 5.87 14.41 -10.89
C ALA A 173 4.46 14.82 -11.33
N GLU A 174 4.38 15.71 -12.31
CA GLU A 174 3.14 16.20 -12.90
C GLU A 174 3.13 16.06 -14.44
N GLY A 175 1.94 15.99 -15.01
CA GLY A 175 1.75 16.01 -16.46
C GLY A 175 2.54 14.92 -17.19
N ALA A 176 3.28 15.33 -18.24
CA ALA A 176 4.02 14.42 -19.10
C ALA A 176 5.15 13.68 -18.38
N GLU A 177 5.79 14.32 -17.40
CA GLU A 177 6.89 13.70 -16.64
C GLU A 177 6.42 12.49 -15.82
N ARG A 178 5.22 12.56 -15.22
CA ARG A 178 4.64 11.42 -14.54
C ARG A 178 4.46 10.23 -15.47
N ALA A 179 3.91 10.46 -16.66
CA ALA A 179 3.72 9.41 -17.66
C ALA A 179 5.05 8.77 -18.11
N VAL A 180 6.11 9.56 -18.22
CA VAL A 180 7.47 9.06 -18.51
C VAL A 180 7.95 8.15 -17.38
N LEU A 181 7.89 8.62 -16.12
CA LEU A 181 8.34 7.83 -14.97
C LEU A 181 7.54 6.54 -14.76
N GLU A 182 6.23 6.56 -15.05
CA GLU A 182 5.41 5.34 -15.06
C GLU A 182 5.85 4.38 -16.17
N GLY A 183 6.20 4.90 -17.35
CA GLY A 183 6.78 4.13 -18.45
C GLY A 183 8.10 3.47 -18.05
N GLU A 184 9.00 4.24 -17.42
CA GLU A 184 10.28 3.72 -16.92
C GLU A 184 10.08 2.61 -15.86
N LEU A 185 9.16 2.80 -14.92
CA LEU A 185 8.84 1.75 -13.93
C LEU A 185 8.39 0.47 -14.62
N ARG A 186 7.47 0.57 -15.60
CA ARG A 186 6.99 -0.59 -16.36
C ARG A 186 8.11 -1.26 -17.15
N ALA A 187 8.96 -0.49 -17.80
CA ALA A 187 10.10 -1.00 -18.58
C ALA A 187 11.11 -1.74 -17.70
N VAL A 188 11.46 -1.17 -16.54
CA VAL A 188 12.38 -1.80 -15.57
C VAL A 188 11.79 -3.10 -15.01
N LEU A 189 10.51 -3.09 -14.61
CA LEU A 189 9.84 -4.29 -14.11
C LEU A 189 9.76 -5.38 -15.18
N HIS A 190 9.40 -5.02 -16.41
CA HIS A 190 9.36 -5.96 -17.54
C HIS A 190 10.73 -6.55 -17.81
N GLY A 191 11.76 -5.71 -18.00
CA GLY A 191 13.13 -6.18 -18.28
C GLY A 191 13.71 -7.05 -17.18
N TYR A 192 13.32 -6.82 -15.93
CA TYR A 192 13.74 -7.65 -14.81
C TYR A 192 12.97 -8.99 -14.73
N LEU A 193 11.66 -8.97 -14.97
CA LEU A 193 10.80 -10.15 -14.82
C LEU A 193 10.74 -11.03 -16.05
N GLU A 194 10.89 -10.50 -17.26
CA GLU A 194 10.81 -11.28 -18.51
C GLU A 194 11.76 -12.50 -18.54
N PRO A 195 13.05 -12.40 -18.14
CA PRO A 195 13.94 -13.55 -18.07
C PRO A 195 13.58 -14.56 -16.96
N VAL A 196 12.71 -14.18 -16.03
CA VAL A 196 12.35 -14.97 -14.84
C VAL A 196 11.02 -15.68 -15.01
N VAL A 197 10.02 -14.99 -15.59
CA VAL A 197 8.61 -15.47 -15.63
C VAL A 197 7.92 -15.18 -16.97
N GLY A 198 8.64 -14.70 -17.97
CA GLY A 198 8.13 -14.35 -19.31
C GLY A 198 7.81 -15.55 -20.19
#